data_c8d6bbcd93005803924c29b9d7979295
#
_entry.id   c8d6bbcd93005803924c29b9d7979295
#
_cell.length_a   1.000
_cell.length_b   1.000
_cell.length_c   1.000
_cell.angle_alpha   90.00
_cell.angle_beta   90.00
_cell.angle_gamma   90.00
#
_symmetry.space_group_name_H-M   'P 1'
#
loop_
_entity.id
_entity.type
_entity.pdbx_description
1 polymer ?
#
loop_
_entity_poly.entity_id
_entity_poly.type
_entity_poly.pdbx_seq_one_letter_code
_entity_poly.pdbx_strand_id
1 'polypeptide(L)'
;MVAGAIAAHPLGGAGNAWAFLQYVLGFRRLGFDTYYVEHIDPTQCIDDDWRPTPFNTSANARFFRTVMERFDLLDHAALFEQDGVNFVGLSRNEVEKLAPDTDLFINGSGRFHLASVLGAVRRRLYLDLDPGFVQIWQEQYGVDMNLRGHDVHVTVGLNLGAPDCPLPTCGIRWQTTLPPVVLDEWSPAPAPGEVYTTVGDWRGYSPVEWRGVWYGQKAEEFLRIIELPRRVPVPLELCLAIHPNEPDYSKLEENGWRLSSPRRHCATPDAYRAYISGSRGEYTVVKHGYAAGRTGWFSDRSACYLAAGRPVIVQDTGAGRYIPTGRGLLTFSDLEGAVAALTGVESDYATHAATAGALAREYFDSDRVLSRLLRLVGL
;
A
#
# COMPACT_ATOMS: atom_id res chain seq x y z
N MET A 1 -9.10 -2.96 16.73
CA MET A 1 -8.19 -1.79 16.46
C MET A 1 -7.31 -2.11 15.27
N VAL A 2 -7.01 -1.11 14.44
CA VAL A 2 -6.06 -1.18 13.32
C VAL A 2 -4.97 -0.15 13.58
N ALA A 3 -3.72 -0.58 13.59
CA ALA A 3 -2.57 0.30 13.73
C ALA A 3 -1.80 0.42 12.40
N GLY A 4 -1.35 1.62 12.08
CA GLY A 4 -0.67 1.89 10.82
C GLY A 4 0.25 3.10 10.85
N ALA A 5 0.39 3.75 9.70
CA ALA A 5 1.32 4.85 9.50
C ALA A 5 0.74 5.95 8.57
N ILE A 6 -0.52 6.33 8.78
CA ILE A 6 -1.17 7.39 7.97
C ILE A 6 -0.44 8.72 8.14
N ALA A 7 -0.20 9.12 9.39
CA ALA A 7 0.48 10.38 9.71
C ALA A 7 1.95 10.42 9.28
N ALA A 8 2.60 9.27 9.12
CA ALA A 8 4.01 9.21 8.74
C ALA A 8 4.30 9.75 7.31
N HIS A 9 3.28 9.88 6.47
CA HIS A 9 3.42 10.34 5.08
C HIS A 9 2.49 11.53 4.79
N PRO A 10 2.69 12.70 5.42
CA PRO A 10 1.71 13.78 5.37
C PRO A 10 1.64 14.51 4.02
N LEU A 11 2.72 14.47 3.22
CA LEU A 11 2.85 15.26 2.01
C LEU A 11 2.71 14.39 0.75
N GLY A 12 1.46 14.13 0.34
CA GLY A 12 1.15 13.29 -0.82
C GLY A 12 0.96 11.81 -0.47
N GLY A 13 0.77 11.48 0.79
CA GLY A 13 0.66 10.10 1.30
C GLY A 13 -0.75 9.52 1.32
N ALA A 14 -1.70 10.06 0.58
CA ALA A 14 -3.07 9.56 0.60
C ALA A 14 -3.20 8.11 0.13
N GLY A 15 -2.29 7.61 -0.71
CA GLY A 15 -2.23 6.19 -1.05
C GLY A 15 -1.95 5.32 0.17
N ASN A 16 -0.99 5.73 1.02
CA ASN A 16 -0.74 5.05 2.28
C ASN A 16 -1.93 5.17 3.26
N ALA A 17 -2.61 6.32 3.29
CA ALA A 17 -3.83 6.45 4.07
C ALA A 17 -4.91 5.46 3.61
N TRP A 18 -5.14 5.30 2.31
CA TRP A 18 -6.07 4.33 1.76
C TRP A 18 -5.70 2.88 2.11
N ALA A 19 -4.43 2.53 2.15
CA ALA A 19 -3.99 1.18 2.53
C ALA A 19 -4.55 0.78 3.91
N PHE A 20 -4.65 1.70 4.87
CA PHE A 20 -5.23 1.44 6.19
C PHE A 20 -6.72 1.74 6.28
N LEU A 21 -7.22 2.77 5.60
CA LEU A 21 -8.65 3.09 5.56
C LEU A 21 -9.49 1.93 5.05
N GLN A 22 -8.99 1.17 4.08
CA GLN A 22 -9.68 -0.03 3.57
C GLN A 22 -9.97 -1.06 4.67
N TYR A 23 -9.06 -1.22 5.64
CA TYR A 23 -9.29 -2.09 6.79
C TYR A 23 -10.30 -1.47 7.76
N VAL A 24 -10.11 -0.20 8.13
CA VAL A 24 -10.99 0.48 9.11
C VAL A 24 -12.43 0.55 8.60
N LEU A 25 -12.62 1.06 7.39
CA LEU A 25 -13.94 1.20 6.77
C LEU A 25 -14.58 -0.17 6.48
N GLY A 26 -13.78 -1.13 6.02
CA GLY A 26 -14.25 -2.48 5.74
C GLY A 26 -14.75 -3.20 7.00
N PHE A 27 -14.03 -3.10 8.13
CA PHE A 27 -14.52 -3.66 9.40
C PHE A 27 -15.78 -2.95 9.91
N ARG A 28 -15.88 -1.62 9.75
CA ARG A 28 -17.12 -0.90 10.08
C ARG A 28 -18.32 -1.40 9.25
N ARG A 29 -18.11 -1.68 7.94
CA ARG A 29 -19.14 -2.28 7.07
C ARG A 29 -19.59 -3.67 7.57
N LEU A 30 -18.68 -4.45 8.12
CA LEU A 30 -18.96 -5.75 8.73
C LEU A 30 -19.63 -5.63 10.12
N GLY A 31 -19.88 -4.41 10.59
CA GLY A 31 -20.58 -4.15 11.86
C GLY A 31 -19.67 -4.10 13.10
N PHE A 32 -18.35 -4.03 12.92
CA PHE A 32 -17.42 -3.91 14.04
C PHE A 32 -17.23 -2.45 14.46
N ASP A 33 -17.18 -2.22 15.77
CA ASP A 33 -16.70 -0.97 16.34
C ASP A 33 -15.18 -0.90 16.14
N THR A 34 -14.73 -0.05 15.21
CA THR A 34 -13.36 -0.08 14.70
C THR A 34 -12.63 1.21 15.00
N TYR A 35 -11.46 1.09 15.62
CA TYR A 35 -10.58 2.20 15.98
C TYR A 35 -9.28 2.13 15.15
N TYR A 36 -8.80 3.30 14.70
CA TYR A 36 -7.47 3.45 14.12
C TYR A 36 -6.51 4.05 15.14
N VAL A 37 -5.34 3.47 15.31
CA VAL A 37 -4.34 3.96 16.28
C VAL A 37 -2.96 4.10 15.64
N GLU A 38 -2.30 5.21 15.92
CA GLU A 38 -0.93 5.47 15.46
C GLU A 38 -0.18 6.28 16.52
N HIS A 39 1.10 5.98 16.71
CA HIS A 39 1.98 6.85 17.46
C HIS A 39 3.14 7.30 16.57
N ILE A 40 3.63 8.49 16.81
CA ILE A 40 4.68 9.12 16.04
C ILE A 40 5.80 9.60 16.95
N ASP A 41 7.05 9.42 16.51
CA ASP A 41 8.19 10.04 17.16
C ASP A 41 8.19 11.54 16.85
N PRO A 42 8.37 12.43 17.85
CA PRO A 42 8.42 13.87 17.62
C PRO A 42 9.44 14.30 16.55
N THR A 43 10.53 13.55 16.41
CA THR A 43 11.57 13.82 15.39
C THR A 43 11.09 13.57 13.95
N GLN A 44 9.99 12.87 13.76
CA GLN A 44 9.37 12.60 12.46
C GLN A 44 8.32 13.65 12.07
N CYS A 45 8.01 14.59 12.97
CA CYS A 45 7.07 15.66 12.70
C CYS A 45 7.70 16.73 11.81
N ILE A 46 7.07 17.03 10.68
CA ILE A 46 7.57 17.98 9.67
C ILE A 46 6.51 19.03 9.30
N ASP A 47 6.97 20.16 8.82
CA ASP A 47 6.13 21.18 8.17
C ASP A 47 5.95 20.88 6.65
N ASP A 48 5.32 21.80 5.93
CA ASP A 48 5.08 21.68 4.48
C ASP A 48 6.37 21.75 3.63
N ASP A 49 7.47 22.22 4.20
CA ASP A 49 8.79 22.32 3.57
C ASP A 49 9.74 21.19 3.99
N TRP A 50 9.25 20.13 4.63
CA TRP A 50 10.02 19.00 5.17
C TRP A 50 10.97 19.36 6.32
N ARG A 51 10.75 20.50 7.01
CA ARG A 51 11.57 20.88 8.16
C ARG A 51 10.96 20.31 9.44
N PRO A 52 11.79 19.87 10.39
CA PRO A 52 11.32 19.43 11.71
C PRO A 52 10.47 20.52 12.37
N THR A 53 9.34 20.14 12.95
CA THR A 53 8.41 21.07 13.61
C THR A 53 7.69 20.38 14.77
N PRO A 54 7.19 21.11 15.80
CA PRO A 54 6.40 20.51 16.87
C PRO A 54 5.13 19.83 16.36
N PHE A 55 4.73 18.76 17.03
CA PHE A 55 3.56 17.94 16.67
C PHE A 55 2.32 18.77 16.30
N ASN A 56 1.92 19.69 17.20
CA ASN A 56 0.68 20.46 17.06
C ASN A 56 0.63 21.38 15.81
N THR A 57 1.77 21.70 15.24
CA THR A 57 1.90 22.52 14.01
C THR A 57 2.32 21.71 12.79
N SER A 58 2.54 20.41 12.97
CA SER A 58 3.07 19.54 11.93
C SER A 58 2.07 19.25 10.80
N ALA A 59 2.60 19.01 9.61
CA ALA A 59 1.84 18.46 8.51
C ALA A 59 1.28 17.07 8.85
N ASN A 60 1.99 16.30 9.66
CA ASN A 60 1.59 14.98 10.14
C ASN A 60 0.25 15.00 10.91
N ALA A 61 0.16 15.82 11.95
CA ALA A 61 -1.07 15.96 12.74
C ALA A 61 -2.23 16.55 11.92
N ARG A 62 -1.94 17.54 11.07
CA ARG A 62 -2.92 18.16 10.18
C ARG A 62 -3.46 17.16 9.16
N PHE A 63 -2.59 16.42 8.47
CA PHE A 63 -2.99 15.41 7.50
C PHE A 63 -3.83 14.31 8.15
N PHE A 64 -3.38 13.79 9.29
CA PHE A 64 -4.13 12.78 10.04
C PHE A 64 -5.55 13.25 10.37
N ARG A 65 -5.68 14.45 10.94
CA ARG A 65 -6.98 15.06 11.26
C ARG A 65 -7.86 15.14 10.01
N THR A 66 -7.33 15.68 8.91
CA THR A 66 -8.07 15.82 7.64
C THR A 66 -8.57 14.46 7.13
N VAL A 67 -7.75 13.42 7.21
CA VAL A 67 -8.14 12.07 6.81
C VAL A 67 -9.27 11.53 7.69
N MET A 68 -9.12 11.64 9.01
CA MET A 68 -10.10 11.10 9.95
C MET A 68 -11.44 11.85 9.92
N GLU A 69 -11.42 13.17 9.80
CA GLU A 69 -12.63 13.99 9.64
C GLU A 69 -13.38 13.66 8.36
N ARG A 70 -12.65 13.40 7.24
CA ARG A 70 -13.27 13.06 5.94
C ARG A 70 -14.14 11.80 5.99
N PHE A 71 -13.83 10.86 6.89
CA PHE A 71 -14.52 9.57 7.01
C PHE A 71 -15.30 9.41 8.33
N ASP A 72 -15.55 10.49 9.06
CA ASP A 72 -16.22 10.48 10.37
C ASP A 72 -15.56 9.48 11.35
N LEU A 73 -14.23 9.51 11.39
CA LEU A 73 -13.41 8.60 12.20
C LEU A 73 -12.70 9.30 13.36
N LEU A 74 -12.81 10.62 13.54
CA LEU A 74 -11.97 11.34 14.49
C LEU A 74 -12.18 10.86 15.94
N ASP A 75 -13.41 10.54 16.32
CA ASP A 75 -13.75 9.98 17.63
C ASP A 75 -13.39 8.49 17.79
N HIS A 76 -12.95 7.85 16.71
CA HIS A 76 -12.51 6.45 16.64
C HIS A 76 -11.06 6.34 16.17
N ALA A 77 -10.31 7.43 16.26
CA ALA A 77 -8.92 7.46 15.83
C ALA A 77 -8.02 8.14 16.86
N ALA A 78 -6.80 7.68 16.96
CA ALA A 78 -5.78 8.23 17.83
C ALA A 78 -4.46 8.38 17.07
N LEU A 79 -3.93 9.59 17.04
CA LEU A 79 -2.53 9.86 16.75
C LEU A 79 -1.95 10.57 17.96
N PHE A 80 -0.88 10.05 18.55
CA PHE A 80 -0.23 10.67 19.70
C PHE A 80 1.29 10.56 19.62
N GLU A 81 1.98 11.52 20.21
CA GLU A 81 3.42 11.41 20.45
C GLU A 81 3.70 10.29 21.45
N GLN A 82 4.91 9.75 21.42
CA GLN A 82 5.29 8.60 22.22
C GLN A 82 5.09 8.81 23.73
N ASP A 83 5.24 10.04 24.23
CA ASP A 83 4.98 10.42 25.62
C ASP A 83 3.48 10.57 25.95
N GLY A 84 2.62 10.69 24.92
CA GLY A 84 1.18 10.84 25.03
C GLY A 84 0.68 12.23 25.43
N VAL A 85 1.55 13.25 25.47
CA VAL A 85 1.18 14.62 25.85
C VAL A 85 0.40 15.31 24.74
N ASN A 86 0.88 15.20 23.51
CA ASN A 86 0.22 15.76 22.34
C ASN A 86 -0.50 14.66 21.56
N PHE A 87 -1.72 14.94 21.11
CA PHE A 87 -2.52 13.97 20.35
C PHE A 87 -3.57 14.63 19.45
N VAL A 88 -4.09 13.83 18.51
CA VAL A 88 -5.25 14.14 17.66
C VAL A 88 -6.25 12.98 17.78
N GLY A 89 -7.52 13.28 17.97
CA GLY A 89 -8.55 12.30 18.27
C GLY A 89 -8.47 11.81 19.72
N LEU A 90 -8.47 10.49 19.92
CA LEU A 90 -8.37 9.89 21.25
C LEU A 90 -6.96 10.06 21.83
N SER A 91 -6.87 10.32 23.12
CA SER A 91 -5.62 10.32 23.86
C SER A 91 -5.06 8.92 24.07
N ARG A 92 -3.77 8.83 24.37
CA ARG A 92 -3.12 7.56 24.74
C ARG A 92 -3.86 6.84 25.87
N ASN A 93 -4.29 7.56 26.92
CA ASN A 93 -5.01 6.99 28.05
C ASN A 93 -6.36 6.38 27.64
N GLU A 94 -7.07 6.98 26.69
CA GLU A 94 -8.33 6.43 26.16
C GLU A 94 -8.08 5.16 25.36
N VAL A 95 -7.03 5.12 24.54
CA VAL A 95 -6.63 3.91 23.81
C VAL A 95 -6.25 2.77 24.78
N GLU A 96 -5.49 3.08 25.84
CA GLU A 96 -5.14 2.10 26.89
C GLU A 96 -6.37 1.57 27.63
N LYS A 97 -7.40 2.39 27.85
CA LYS A 97 -8.68 1.94 28.46
C LYS A 97 -9.51 1.05 27.52
N LEU A 98 -9.45 1.27 26.20
CA LEU A 98 -10.15 0.46 25.20
C LEU A 98 -9.46 -0.89 24.96
N ALA A 99 -8.17 -1.00 25.23
CA ALA A 99 -7.38 -2.18 24.89
C ALA A 99 -7.91 -3.50 25.49
N PRO A 100 -8.33 -3.61 26.78
CA PRO A 100 -8.85 -4.86 27.36
C PRO A 100 -10.12 -5.38 26.67
N ASP A 101 -10.93 -4.50 26.11
CA ASP A 101 -12.18 -4.83 25.39
C ASP A 101 -11.96 -5.03 23.88
N THR A 102 -10.72 -4.89 23.40
CA THR A 102 -10.38 -5.07 22.00
C THR A 102 -10.21 -6.55 21.67
N ASP A 103 -11.11 -7.10 20.84
CA ASP A 103 -11.05 -8.49 20.38
C ASP A 103 -9.86 -8.75 19.44
N LEU A 104 -9.57 -7.80 18.55
CA LEU A 104 -8.51 -7.92 17.56
C LEU A 104 -7.72 -6.61 17.42
N PHE A 105 -6.40 -6.71 17.52
CA PHE A 105 -5.45 -5.66 17.18
C PHE A 105 -4.65 -6.05 15.95
N ILE A 106 -4.79 -5.30 14.85
CA ILE A 106 -4.03 -5.49 13.61
C ILE A 106 -2.88 -4.49 13.61
N ASN A 107 -1.66 -5.00 13.67
CA ASN A 107 -0.43 -4.20 13.71
C ASN A 107 0.23 -4.16 12.32
N GLY A 108 0.00 -3.09 11.57
CA GLY A 108 0.57 -2.88 10.25
C GLY A 108 2.09 -2.73 10.31
N SER A 109 2.80 -3.70 9.74
CA SER A 109 4.27 -3.77 9.68
C SER A 109 4.97 -3.62 11.04
N GLY A 110 4.30 -4.01 12.13
CA GLY A 110 4.86 -3.95 13.49
C GLY A 110 5.13 -2.53 14.01
N ARG A 111 4.52 -1.50 13.41
CA ARG A 111 4.82 -0.10 13.72
C ARG A 111 4.32 0.34 15.09
N PHE A 112 3.29 -0.31 15.62
CA PHE A 112 2.78 -0.01 16.95
C PHE A 112 3.45 -0.93 17.99
N HIS A 113 4.09 -0.34 19.00
CA HIS A 113 4.88 -1.09 19.98
C HIS A 113 4.59 -0.72 21.45
N LEU A 114 3.43 -0.07 21.72
CA LEU A 114 3.05 0.29 23.07
C LEU A 114 2.64 -0.95 23.87
N ALA A 115 3.52 -1.39 24.79
CA ALA A 115 3.35 -2.63 25.54
C ALA A 115 2.07 -2.64 26.41
N SER A 116 1.65 -1.48 26.95
CA SER A 116 0.41 -1.34 27.72
C SER A 116 -0.85 -1.67 26.91
N VAL A 117 -0.86 -1.34 25.61
CA VAL A 117 -1.96 -1.67 24.70
C VAL A 117 -1.83 -3.11 24.20
N LEU A 118 -0.67 -3.46 23.62
CA LEU A 118 -0.46 -4.80 23.04
C LEU A 118 -0.58 -5.92 24.06
N GLY A 119 -0.22 -5.68 25.33
CA GLY A 119 -0.37 -6.67 26.41
C GLY A 119 -1.80 -6.84 26.93
N ALA A 120 -2.69 -5.87 26.66
CA ALA A 120 -4.07 -5.88 27.15
C ALA A 120 -5.09 -6.41 26.14
N VAL A 121 -4.85 -6.27 24.83
CA VAL A 121 -5.77 -6.75 23.78
C VAL A 121 -5.85 -8.26 23.73
N ARG A 122 -7.01 -8.79 23.34
CA ARG A 122 -7.28 -10.24 23.34
C ARG A 122 -6.49 -11.01 22.28
N ARG A 123 -6.38 -10.47 21.05
CA ARG A 123 -5.64 -11.07 19.93
C ARG A 123 -4.84 -10.02 19.17
N ARG A 124 -3.63 -10.39 18.75
CA ARG A 124 -2.70 -9.53 18.00
C ARG A 124 -2.36 -10.20 16.68
N LEU A 125 -2.63 -9.49 15.61
CA LEU A 125 -2.28 -9.88 14.26
C LEU A 125 -1.17 -8.96 13.75
N TYR A 126 -0.03 -9.53 13.36
CA TYR A 126 0.98 -8.84 12.58
C TYR A 126 0.56 -8.84 11.11
N LEU A 127 0.45 -7.66 10.49
CA LEU A 127 0.14 -7.52 9.07
C LEU A 127 1.38 -7.01 8.32
N ASP A 128 2.05 -7.91 7.60
CA ASP A 128 3.19 -7.56 6.75
C ASP A 128 2.70 -6.99 5.41
N LEU A 129 3.04 -5.72 5.17
CA LEU A 129 2.71 -4.98 3.94
C LEU A 129 3.92 -4.83 3.00
N ASP A 130 5.12 -5.28 3.40
CA ASP A 130 6.35 -5.16 2.62
C ASP A 130 7.15 -6.49 2.59
N PRO A 131 6.53 -7.53 1.99
CA PRO A 131 7.07 -8.90 2.02
C PRO A 131 8.45 -8.99 1.37
N GLY A 132 9.33 -9.72 2.02
CA GLY A 132 10.72 -9.88 1.64
C GLY A 132 11.63 -8.88 2.35
N PHE A 133 11.31 -7.59 2.32
CA PHE A 133 12.12 -6.59 3.01
C PHE A 133 12.01 -6.72 4.52
N VAL A 134 10.81 -6.85 5.09
CA VAL A 134 10.59 -7.09 6.52
C VAL A 134 11.38 -8.30 7.00
N GLN A 135 11.31 -9.40 6.26
CA GLN A 135 11.96 -10.65 6.65
C GLN A 135 13.49 -10.57 6.51
N ILE A 136 14.00 -9.91 5.46
CA ILE A 136 15.45 -9.74 5.26
C ILE A 136 16.02 -8.79 6.33
N TRP A 137 15.36 -7.69 6.65
CA TRP A 137 15.81 -6.79 7.73
C TRP A 137 15.91 -7.53 9.07
N GLN A 138 14.91 -8.33 9.40
CA GLN A 138 14.89 -9.12 10.63
C GLN A 138 16.00 -10.20 10.65
N GLU A 139 16.12 -11.00 9.58
CA GLU A 139 16.97 -12.19 9.55
C GLU A 139 18.44 -11.86 9.27
N GLN A 140 18.70 -10.97 8.29
CA GLN A 140 20.05 -10.68 7.80
C GLN A 140 20.69 -9.47 8.52
N TYR A 141 19.88 -8.42 8.78
CA TYR A 141 20.41 -7.17 9.31
C TYR A 141 20.15 -7.00 10.81
N GLY A 142 19.44 -7.92 11.44
CA GLY A 142 19.14 -7.89 12.89
C GLY A 142 18.27 -6.71 13.31
N VAL A 143 17.55 -6.08 12.36
CA VAL A 143 16.59 -5.02 12.67
C VAL A 143 15.37 -5.65 13.29
N ASP A 144 15.00 -5.21 14.50
CA ASP A 144 13.78 -5.69 15.13
C ASP A 144 12.55 -5.13 14.40
N MET A 145 11.90 -6.00 13.63
CA MET A 145 10.67 -5.69 12.92
C MET A 145 9.42 -5.92 13.78
N ASN A 146 9.58 -6.05 15.09
CA ASN A 146 8.51 -6.31 16.05
C ASN A 146 7.66 -7.54 15.70
N LEU A 147 8.27 -8.57 15.13
CA LEU A 147 7.55 -9.79 14.76
C LEU A 147 7.04 -10.57 15.97
N ARG A 148 7.76 -10.47 17.10
CA ARG A 148 7.41 -11.20 18.32
C ARG A 148 6.17 -10.62 19.00
N GLY A 149 5.48 -11.46 19.79
CA GLY A 149 4.36 -11.02 20.59
C GLY A 149 3.02 -10.90 19.85
N HIS A 150 2.95 -11.37 18.60
CA HIS A 150 1.71 -11.48 17.84
C HIS A 150 1.23 -12.93 17.79
N ASP A 151 -0.08 -13.12 17.84
CA ASP A 151 -0.71 -14.45 17.86
C ASP A 151 -0.80 -15.04 16.45
N VAL A 152 -0.97 -14.20 15.43
CA VAL A 152 -1.05 -14.57 14.01
C VAL A 152 -0.23 -13.61 13.17
N HIS A 153 0.50 -14.15 12.19
CA HIS A 153 1.27 -13.37 11.22
C HIS A 153 0.65 -13.53 9.83
N VAL A 154 0.29 -12.41 9.24
CA VAL A 154 -0.33 -12.34 7.92
C VAL A 154 0.53 -11.46 7.01
N THR A 155 0.70 -11.86 5.75
CA THR A 155 1.47 -11.11 4.75
C THR A 155 0.67 -10.94 3.46
N VAL A 156 0.91 -9.82 2.77
CA VAL A 156 0.42 -9.62 1.39
C VAL A 156 1.35 -10.24 0.34
N GLY A 157 2.43 -10.90 0.78
CA GLY A 157 3.31 -11.70 -0.06
C GLY A 157 2.77 -13.12 -0.22
N LEU A 158 1.96 -13.33 -1.26
CA LEU A 158 1.20 -14.58 -1.44
C LEU A 158 2.08 -15.83 -1.60
N ASN A 159 3.36 -15.66 -2.01
CA ASN A 159 4.33 -16.75 -2.16
C ASN A 159 5.28 -16.90 -0.97
N LEU A 160 5.20 -16.04 0.05
CA LEU A 160 6.14 -16.09 1.18
C LEU A 160 6.00 -17.45 1.91
N GLY A 161 7.12 -18.17 2.00
CA GLY A 161 7.16 -19.55 2.54
C GLY A 161 6.84 -20.65 1.53
N ALA A 162 6.51 -20.32 0.27
CA ALA A 162 6.39 -21.31 -0.79
C ALA A 162 7.79 -21.86 -1.20
N PRO A 163 7.88 -23.10 -1.71
CA PRO A 163 9.17 -23.73 -2.03
C PRO A 163 10.03 -22.97 -3.05
N ASP A 164 9.42 -22.20 -3.93
CA ASP A 164 10.08 -21.40 -4.97
C ASP A 164 10.23 -19.91 -4.60
N CYS A 165 9.87 -19.52 -3.39
CA CYS A 165 10.15 -18.20 -2.84
C CYS A 165 11.48 -18.26 -2.06
N PRO A 166 12.54 -17.53 -2.51
CA PRO A 166 13.88 -17.64 -1.91
C PRO A 166 14.02 -16.85 -0.60
N LEU A 167 12.97 -16.13 -0.21
CA LEU A 167 13.01 -15.20 0.92
C LEU A 167 12.91 -15.92 2.26
N PRO A 168 13.53 -15.38 3.32
CA PRO A 168 13.43 -15.96 4.65
C PRO A 168 12.02 -15.81 5.22
N THR A 169 11.65 -16.71 6.12
CA THR A 169 10.38 -16.62 6.87
C THR A 169 10.57 -16.19 8.32
N CYS A 170 11.81 -16.00 8.77
CA CYS A 170 12.16 -15.73 10.17
C CYS A 170 11.62 -16.80 11.14
N GLY A 171 11.48 -18.06 10.69
CA GLY A 171 10.89 -19.14 11.47
C GLY A 171 9.38 -19.01 11.72
N ILE A 172 8.69 -18.08 11.06
CA ILE A 172 7.28 -17.80 11.23
C ILE A 172 6.47 -18.53 10.16
N ARG A 173 5.32 -19.07 10.57
CA ARG A 173 4.30 -19.57 9.65
C ARG A 173 3.39 -18.41 9.20
N TRP A 174 3.71 -17.84 8.06
CA TRP A 174 2.93 -16.76 7.47
C TRP A 174 1.61 -17.28 6.89
N GLN A 175 0.52 -16.59 7.20
CA GLN A 175 -0.75 -16.69 6.48
C GLN A 175 -0.77 -15.61 5.40
N THR A 176 -1.44 -15.85 4.29
CA THR A 176 -1.49 -14.88 3.19
C THR A 176 -2.85 -14.20 3.09
N THR A 177 -2.84 -12.92 2.69
CA THR A 177 -4.06 -12.15 2.40
C THR A 177 -3.87 -11.29 1.16
N LEU A 178 -4.98 -10.95 0.52
CA LEU A 178 -5.04 -9.88 -0.48
C LEU A 178 -5.33 -8.54 0.22
N PRO A 179 -4.97 -7.40 -0.39
CA PRO A 179 -5.38 -6.11 0.12
C PRO A 179 -6.91 -5.95 -0.01
N PRO A 180 -7.63 -5.55 1.05
CA PRO A 180 -9.06 -5.29 0.94
C PRO A 180 -9.33 -3.98 0.18
N VAL A 181 -10.48 -3.89 -0.48
CA VAL A 181 -11.00 -2.65 -1.07
C VAL A 181 -12.47 -2.49 -0.72
N VAL A 182 -12.83 -1.37 -0.12
CA VAL A 182 -14.21 -0.95 0.10
C VAL A 182 -14.77 -0.45 -1.23
N LEU A 183 -15.43 -1.35 -1.96
CA LEU A 183 -15.80 -1.13 -3.38
C LEU A 183 -16.65 0.11 -3.61
N ASP A 184 -17.54 0.46 -2.68
CA ASP A 184 -18.42 1.62 -2.79
C ASP A 184 -17.65 2.95 -2.84
N GLU A 185 -16.45 2.98 -2.32
CA GLU A 185 -15.58 4.16 -2.40
C GLU A 185 -14.98 4.35 -3.81
N TRP A 186 -14.95 3.32 -4.64
CA TRP A 186 -14.30 3.31 -5.95
C TRP A 186 -15.26 3.19 -7.13
N SER A 187 -16.51 2.79 -6.88
CA SER A 187 -17.52 2.54 -7.90
C SER A 187 -18.86 3.22 -7.51
N PRO A 188 -19.57 3.89 -8.44
CA PRO A 188 -19.22 4.02 -9.85
C PRO A 188 -18.09 5.01 -10.08
N ALA A 189 -17.17 4.67 -10.97
CA ALA A 189 -16.10 5.56 -11.39
C ALA A 189 -16.54 6.44 -12.59
N PRO A 190 -15.94 7.63 -12.80
CA PRO A 190 -16.18 8.45 -13.97
C PRO A 190 -15.77 7.73 -15.27
N ALA A 191 -16.05 8.30 -16.43
CA ALA A 191 -15.48 7.79 -17.68
C ALA A 191 -13.95 7.76 -17.61
N PRO A 192 -13.29 6.75 -18.21
CA PRO A 192 -11.82 6.66 -18.19
C PRO A 192 -11.19 7.80 -18.97
N GLY A 193 -10.08 8.31 -18.45
CA GLY A 193 -9.21 9.24 -19.14
C GLY A 193 -8.43 8.57 -20.27
N GLU A 194 -7.43 9.27 -20.76
CA GLU A 194 -6.56 8.80 -21.87
C GLU A 194 -5.21 8.28 -21.40
N VAL A 195 -4.80 8.60 -20.15
CA VAL A 195 -3.45 8.41 -19.62
C VAL A 195 -3.42 7.19 -18.72
N TYR A 196 -2.49 6.26 -18.94
CA TYR A 196 -2.13 5.25 -17.96
C TYR A 196 -1.24 5.86 -16.90
N THR A 197 -1.56 5.62 -15.65
CA THR A 197 -0.89 6.26 -14.52
C THR A 197 -0.38 5.23 -13.51
N THR A 198 0.55 5.66 -12.67
CA THR A 198 0.91 4.99 -11.42
C THR A 198 1.26 6.01 -10.36
N VAL A 199 1.16 5.62 -9.08
CA VAL A 199 1.54 6.46 -7.94
C VAL A 199 2.57 5.71 -7.09
N GLY A 200 3.58 6.40 -6.58
CA GLY A 200 4.53 5.77 -5.67
C GLY A 200 5.79 6.60 -5.43
N ASP A 201 6.74 5.97 -4.75
CA ASP A 201 8.07 6.52 -4.55
C ASP A 201 9.02 6.00 -5.63
N TRP A 202 9.96 6.84 -6.08
CA TRP A 202 11.04 6.44 -6.98
C TRP A 202 12.03 5.54 -6.26
N ARG A 203 12.53 5.99 -5.10
CA ARG A 203 13.36 5.24 -4.15
C ARG A 203 12.84 5.47 -2.74
N GLY A 204 12.24 4.46 -2.13
CA GLY A 204 11.66 4.58 -0.80
C GLY A 204 12.68 4.38 0.33
N TYR A 205 13.58 3.41 0.18
CA TYR A 205 14.62 3.07 1.15
C TYR A 205 15.77 2.34 0.45
N SER A 206 16.87 2.11 1.18
CA SER A 206 18.05 1.44 0.61
C SER A 206 17.76 0.01 0.19
N PRO A 207 18.36 -0.47 -0.91
CA PRO A 207 18.30 -1.89 -1.28
C PRO A 207 18.91 -2.77 -0.20
N VAL A 208 18.53 -4.05 -0.19
CA VAL A 208 19.03 -5.05 0.75
C VAL A 208 19.62 -6.24 0.00
N GLU A 209 20.46 -7.02 0.67
CA GLU A 209 21.03 -8.24 0.13
C GLU A 209 20.56 -9.44 0.95
N TRP A 210 20.28 -10.55 0.28
CA TRP A 210 19.99 -11.83 0.90
C TRP A 210 20.65 -12.96 0.12
N ARG A 211 21.53 -13.73 0.77
CA ARG A 211 22.25 -14.88 0.16
C ARG A 211 22.97 -14.52 -1.13
N GLY A 212 23.62 -13.35 -1.19
CA GLY A 212 24.33 -12.87 -2.38
C GLY A 212 23.44 -12.33 -3.50
N VAL A 213 22.12 -12.27 -3.31
CA VAL A 213 21.18 -11.67 -4.24
C VAL A 213 20.77 -10.29 -3.74
N TRP A 214 20.85 -9.30 -4.60
CA TRP A 214 20.46 -7.92 -4.33
C TRP A 214 18.96 -7.71 -4.59
N TYR A 215 18.29 -7.01 -3.68
CA TYR A 215 16.86 -6.67 -3.76
C TYR A 215 16.72 -5.15 -3.70
N GLY A 216 16.41 -4.55 -4.84
CA GLY A 216 16.35 -3.10 -5.04
C GLY A 216 14.93 -2.53 -5.07
N GLN A 217 14.84 -1.30 -5.56
CA GLN A 217 13.64 -0.48 -5.57
C GLN A 217 12.97 -0.43 -6.95
N LYS A 218 11.99 0.46 -7.13
CA LYS A 218 11.26 0.63 -8.39
C LYS A 218 12.10 1.29 -9.49
N ALA A 219 13.03 2.16 -9.10
CA ALA A 219 13.85 2.90 -10.04
C ALA A 219 14.56 1.99 -11.03
N GLU A 220 15.13 0.89 -10.54
CA GLU A 220 15.87 -0.06 -11.36
C GLU A 220 14.96 -0.73 -12.38
N GLU A 221 13.73 -1.04 -12.00
CA GLU A 221 12.76 -1.70 -12.87
C GLU A 221 12.22 -0.74 -13.94
N PHE A 222 11.93 0.52 -13.58
CA PHE A 222 11.53 1.52 -14.58
C PHE A 222 12.65 1.83 -15.57
N LEU A 223 13.92 1.86 -15.13
CA LEU A 223 15.05 2.09 -16.02
C LEU A 223 15.25 0.95 -17.03
N ARG A 224 14.86 -0.30 -16.71
CA ARG A 224 14.88 -1.43 -17.66
C ARG A 224 13.90 -1.28 -18.82
N ILE A 225 12.83 -0.54 -18.61
CA ILE A 225 11.75 -0.33 -19.57
C ILE A 225 11.59 1.14 -19.96
N ILE A 226 12.65 1.93 -19.79
CA ILE A 226 12.62 3.38 -19.94
C ILE A 226 12.07 3.85 -21.29
N GLU A 227 12.30 3.08 -22.35
CA GLU A 227 11.86 3.38 -23.72
C GLU A 227 10.38 3.08 -23.98
N LEU A 228 9.64 2.52 -23.01
CA LEU A 228 8.26 2.08 -23.22
C LEU A 228 7.35 3.16 -23.81
N PRO A 229 7.39 4.45 -23.36
CA PRO A 229 6.50 5.48 -23.95
C PRO A 229 6.73 5.72 -25.43
N ARG A 230 7.91 5.42 -25.95
CA ARG A 230 8.21 5.53 -27.38
C ARG A 230 7.72 4.35 -28.21
N ARG A 231 7.34 3.27 -27.54
CA ARG A 231 6.94 1.99 -28.16
C ARG A 231 5.41 1.80 -28.20
N VAL A 232 4.65 2.65 -27.51
CA VAL A 232 3.19 2.53 -27.41
C VAL A 232 2.51 3.84 -27.78
N PRO A 233 1.29 3.80 -28.36
CA PRO A 233 0.60 5.01 -28.80
C PRO A 233 -0.16 5.75 -27.68
N VAL A 234 -0.15 5.20 -26.47
CA VAL A 234 -0.88 5.75 -25.32
C VAL A 234 0.05 6.51 -24.38
N PRO A 235 -0.39 7.63 -23.80
CA PRO A 235 0.43 8.37 -22.86
C PRO A 235 0.56 7.63 -21.52
N LEU A 236 1.80 7.64 -20.99
CA LEU A 236 2.16 7.05 -19.69
C LEU A 236 2.61 8.15 -18.76
N GLU A 237 2.05 8.20 -17.54
CA GLU A 237 2.40 9.16 -16.50
C GLU A 237 2.84 8.48 -15.21
N LEU A 238 3.94 8.96 -14.65
CA LEU A 238 4.47 8.52 -13.38
C LEU A 238 4.23 9.62 -12.33
N CYS A 239 3.27 9.43 -11.45
CA CYS A 239 3.06 10.26 -10.27
C CYS A 239 3.96 9.75 -9.15
N LEU A 240 5.23 10.14 -9.19
CA LEU A 240 6.27 9.61 -8.31
C LEU A 240 6.89 10.70 -7.44
N ALA A 241 7.24 10.32 -6.20
CA ALA A 241 8.10 11.12 -5.35
C ALA A 241 9.55 11.01 -5.85
N ILE A 242 9.85 11.76 -6.89
CA ILE A 242 11.20 11.92 -7.47
C ILE A 242 11.56 13.41 -7.48
N HIS A 243 12.77 13.73 -7.01
CA HIS A 243 13.22 15.11 -7.01
C HIS A 243 13.67 15.52 -8.42
N PRO A 244 13.33 16.74 -8.92
CA PRO A 244 13.74 17.19 -10.26
C PRO A 244 15.25 17.19 -10.52
N ASN A 245 16.07 17.27 -9.47
CA ASN A 245 17.53 17.19 -9.56
C ASN A 245 18.10 15.76 -9.59
N GLU A 246 17.23 14.75 -9.46
CA GLU A 246 17.65 13.36 -9.63
C GLU A 246 18.07 13.12 -11.10
N PRO A 247 19.22 12.46 -11.36
CA PRO A 247 19.67 12.21 -12.73
C PRO A 247 18.67 11.41 -13.59
N ASP A 248 17.83 10.62 -12.93
CA ASP A 248 16.84 9.80 -13.63
C ASP A 248 15.62 10.62 -14.07
N TYR A 249 15.36 11.80 -13.47
CA TYR A 249 14.24 12.66 -13.82
C TYR A 249 14.29 13.06 -15.30
N SER A 250 15.41 13.68 -15.73
CA SER A 250 15.61 14.09 -17.12
C SER A 250 15.60 12.91 -18.09
N LYS A 251 16.19 11.76 -17.69
CA LYS A 251 16.16 10.54 -18.53
C LYS A 251 14.74 10.06 -18.79
N LEU A 252 13.87 10.11 -17.78
CA LEU A 252 12.47 9.72 -17.93
C LEU A 252 11.74 10.66 -18.92
N GLU A 253 11.87 11.99 -18.75
CA GLU A 253 11.26 12.98 -19.65
C GLU A 253 11.77 12.81 -21.09
N GLU A 254 13.09 12.67 -21.28
CA GLU A 254 13.71 12.43 -22.59
C GLU A 254 13.17 11.17 -23.30
N ASN A 255 12.75 10.16 -22.54
CA ASN A 255 12.14 8.95 -23.06
C ASN A 255 10.60 9.02 -23.22
N GLY A 256 10.00 10.17 -22.96
CA GLY A 256 8.58 10.42 -23.21
C GLY A 256 7.64 10.12 -22.02
N TRP A 257 8.20 9.82 -20.84
CA TRP A 257 7.40 9.70 -19.63
C TRP A 257 6.85 11.06 -19.20
N ARG A 258 5.55 11.12 -18.89
CA ARG A 258 5.00 12.28 -18.19
C ARG A 258 5.28 12.10 -16.70
N LEU A 259 5.78 13.16 -16.06
CA LEU A 259 6.07 13.15 -14.62
C LEU A 259 5.12 14.08 -13.89
N SER A 260 4.60 13.61 -12.78
CA SER A 260 3.77 14.41 -11.88
C SER A 260 4.10 14.09 -10.42
N SER A 261 3.63 14.92 -9.50
CA SER A 261 3.99 14.83 -8.09
C SER A 261 2.84 14.30 -7.25
N PRO A 262 3.09 13.36 -6.32
CA PRO A 262 2.09 12.93 -5.33
C PRO A 262 1.53 14.09 -4.49
N ARG A 263 2.31 15.13 -4.23
CA ARG A 263 1.81 16.34 -3.54
C ARG A 263 0.63 17.00 -4.26
N ARG A 264 0.57 16.89 -5.58
CA ARG A 264 -0.51 17.44 -6.40
C ARG A 264 -1.73 16.53 -6.44
N HIS A 265 -1.53 15.24 -6.65
CA HIS A 265 -2.58 14.27 -6.94
C HIS A 265 -2.97 13.39 -5.75
N CYS A 266 -2.15 13.34 -4.71
CA CYS A 266 -2.33 12.47 -3.56
C CYS A 266 -2.27 13.23 -2.22
N ALA A 267 -2.63 14.53 -2.23
CA ALA A 267 -2.65 15.35 -1.01
C ALA A 267 -3.78 14.97 -0.05
N THR A 268 -4.88 14.44 -0.57
CA THR A 268 -6.03 13.96 0.21
C THR A 268 -6.55 12.63 -0.33
N PRO A 269 -7.27 11.83 0.49
CA PRO A 269 -7.89 10.59 0.01
C PRO A 269 -8.80 10.79 -1.22
N ASP A 270 -9.57 11.88 -1.28
CA ASP A 270 -10.43 12.18 -2.42
C ASP A 270 -9.62 12.53 -3.67
N ALA A 271 -8.53 13.29 -3.54
CA ALA A 271 -7.67 13.64 -4.67
C ALA A 271 -7.01 12.37 -5.25
N TYR A 272 -6.50 11.48 -4.39
CA TYR A 272 -5.94 10.19 -4.79
C TYR A 272 -6.97 9.32 -5.53
N ARG A 273 -8.18 9.19 -4.97
CA ARG A 273 -9.29 8.45 -5.58
C ARG A 273 -9.67 9.04 -6.94
N ALA A 274 -9.79 10.36 -7.04
CA ALA A 274 -10.11 11.04 -8.29
C ALA A 274 -9.04 10.82 -9.36
N TYR A 275 -7.75 10.87 -8.98
CA TYR A 275 -6.64 10.61 -9.88
C TYR A 275 -6.66 9.19 -10.45
N ILE A 276 -6.81 8.17 -9.59
CA ILE A 276 -6.91 6.77 -10.00
C ILE A 276 -8.15 6.54 -10.86
N SER A 277 -9.33 6.98 -10.38
CA SER A 277 -10.60 6.76 -11.08
C SER A 277 -10.68 7.50 -12.41
N GLY A 278 -9.98 8.63 -12.56
CA GLY A 278 -9.88 9.40 -13.80
C GLY A 278 -8.86 8.87 -14.81
N SER A 279 -8.04 7.89 -14.44
CA SER A 279 -7.02 7.32 -15.30
C SER A 279 -7.60 6.39 -16.38
N ARG A 280 -6.84 6.12 -17.45
CA ARG A 280 -7.15 5.06 -18.43
C ARG A 280 -7.01 3.69 -17.82
N GLY A 281 -5.93 3.46 -17.10
CA GLY A 281 -5.58 2.25 -16.40
C GLY A 281 -4.34 2.46 -15.55
N GLU A 282 -3.91 1.43 -14.87
CA GLU A 282 -2.61 1.41 -14.23
C GLU A 282 -1.57 0.75 -15.14
N TYR A 283 -0.41 1.40 -15.25
CA TYR A 283 0.81 0.77 -15.72
C TYR A 283 1.90 0.96 -14.66
N THR A 284 2.47 -0.13 -14.15
CA THR A 284 3.44 -0.02 -13.06
C THR A 284 4.45 -1.16 -13.04
N VAL A 285 5.66 -0.83 -12.58
CA VAL A 285 6.61 -1.83 -12.08
C VAL A 285 6.45 -1.99 -10.58
N VAL A 286 6.99 -3.07 -10.05
CA VAL A 286 7.10 -3.31 -8.61
C VAL A 286 8.51 -2.95 -8.12
N LYS A 287 8.76 -2.96 -6.80
CA LYS A 287 10.14 -2.95 -6.30
C LYS A 287 10.88 -4.17 -6.87
N HIS A 288 12.12 -3.98 -7.33
CA HIS A 288 12.96 -5.09 -7.80
C HIS A 288 12.94 -6.27 -6.82
N GLY A 289 12.97 -5.99 -5.52
CA GLY A 289 12.89 -7.02 -4.49
C GLY A 289 11.64 -7.89 -4.55
N TYR A 290 10.50 -7.36 -4.97
CA TYR A 290 9.27 -8.16 -5.10
C TYR A 290 9.30 -9.08 -6.32
N ALA A 291 9.84 -8.60 -7.45
CA ALA A 291 9.98 -9.39 -8.67
C ALA A 291 11.05 -10.48 -8.51
N ALA A 292 12.27 -10.09 -8.09
CA ALA A 292 13.39 -11.00 -7.87
C ALA A 292 13.11 -12.04 -6.78
N GLY A 293 12.41 -11.63 -5.71
CA GLY A 293 11.98 -12.50 -4.62
C GLY A 293 10.76 -13.36 -4.94
N ARG A 294 10.12 -13.16 -6.09
CA ARG A 294 8.88 -13.85 -6.49
C ARG A 294 7.85 -13.86 -5.35
N THR A 295 7.71 -12.70 -4.68
CA THR A 295 6.95 -12.58 -3.42
C THR A 295 5.46 -12.88 -3.57
N GLY A 296 4.90 -12.83 -4.78
CA GLY A 296 3.47 -12.88 -5.03
C GLY A 296 2.76 -11.58 -4.57
N TRP A 297 3.52 -10.50 -4.36
CA TRP A 297 2.95 -9.23 -3.93
C TRP A 297 2.07 -8.61 -5.01
N PHE A 298 0.88 -8.17 -4.61
CA PHE A 298 -0.04 -7.37 -5.43
C PHE A 298 -0.40 -6.10 -4.66
N SER A 299 -0.32 -4.95 -5.32
CA SER A 299 -0.49 -3.65 -4.69
C SER A 299 -1.94 -3.38 -4.29
N ASP A 300 -2.15 -2.83 -3.10
CA ASP A 300 -3.39 -2.19 -2.66
C ASP A 300 -3.85 -1.09 -3.63
N ARG A 301 -2.91 -0.30 -4.16
CA ARG A 301 -3.16 0.70 -5.22
C ARG A 301 -3.71 0.03 -6.48
N SER A 302 -3.11 -1.05 -6.96
CA SER A 302 -3.57 -1.78 -8.14
C SER A 302 -4.98 -2.36 -7.94
N ALA A 303 -5.29 -2.82 -6.72
CA ALA A 303 -6.64 -3.25 -6.36
C ALA A 303 -7.66 -2.10 -6.44
N CYS A 304 -7.26 -0.87 -6.09
CA CYS A 304 -8.10 0.32 -6.25
C CYS A 304 -8.37 0.67 -7.73
N TYR A 305 -7.36 0.53 -8.62
CA TYR A 305 -7.60 0.68 -10.07
C TYR A 305 -8.60 -0.36 -10.58
N LEU A 306 -8.43 -1.62 -10.21
CA LEU A 306 -9.38 -2.68 -10.58
C LEU A 306 -10.78 -2.36 -10.08
N ALA A 307 -10.94 -1.88 -8.83
CA ALA A 307 -12.22 -1.52 -8.25
C ALA A 307 -12.90 -0.35 -9.00
N ALA A 308 -12.11 0.60 -9.51
CA ALA A 308 -12.60 1.67 -10.38
C ALA A 308 -12.87 1.22 -11.82
N GLY A 309 -12.78 -0.08 -12.12
CA GLY A 309 -12.94 -0.61 -13.48
C GLY A 309 -11.81 -0.17 -14.43
N ARG A 310 -10.62 0.04 -13.91
CA ARG A 310 -9.43 0.42 -14.68
C ARG A 310 -8.53 -0.80 -14.86
N PRO A 311 -8.21 -1.20 -16.12
CA PRO A 311 -7.26 -2.29 -16.36
C PRO A 311 -5.92 -2.03 -15.71
N VAL A 312 -5.31 -3.08 -15.17
CA VAL A 312 -4.01 -3.03 -14.49
C VAL A 312 -2.99 -3.83 -15.29
N ILE A 313 -1.86 -3.18 -15.59
CA ILE A 313 -0.69 -3.79 -16.22
C ILE A 313 0.46 -3.64 -15.25
N VAL A 314 0.90 -4.75 -14.66
CA VAL A 314 1.88 -4.76 -13.56
C VAL A 314 2.99 -5.77 -13.84
N GLN A 315 4.20 -5.45 -13.40
CA GLN A 315 5.32 -6.40 -13.46
C GLN A 315 5.03 -7.66 -12.65
N ASP A 316 5.40 -8.83 -13.18
CA ASP A 316 5.13 -10.12 -12.56
C ASP A 316 5.92 -10.34 -11.28
N THR A 317 5.21 -10.70 -10.22
CA THR A 317 5.75 -11.10 -8.91
C THR A 317 5.45 -12.57 -8.58
N GLY A 318 4.77 -13.27 -9.47
CA GLY A 318 4.17 -14.58 -9.20
C GLY A 318 2.75 -14.52 -8.61
N ALA A 319 2.14 -13.34 -8.49
CA ALA A 319 0.76 -13.19 -7.98
C ALA A 319 -0.30 -13.86 -8.88
N GLY A 320 0.01 -14.05 -10.16
CA GLY A 320 -0.87 -14.72 -11.14
C GLY A 320 -1.25 -16.16 -10.79
N ARG A 321 -0.63 -16.77 -9.79
CA ARG A 321 -1.05 -18.07 -9.22
C ARG A 321 -2.35 -17.97 -8.42
N TYR A 322 -2.67 -16.79 -7.91
CA TYR A 322 -3.76 -16.56 -6.96
C TYR A 322 -4.84 -15.65 -7.52
N ILE A 323 -4.47 -14.80 -8.47
CA ILE A 323 -5.35 -13.83 -9.12
C ILE A 323 -5.28 -14.08 -10.62
N PRO A 324 -6.42 -14.32 -11.31
CA PRO A 324 -6.43 -14.53 -12.76
C PRO A 324 -5.84 -13.34 -13.52
N THR A 325 -4.98 -13.64 -14.47
CA THR A 325 -4.33 -12.66 -15.38
C THR A 325 -4.76 -12.87 -16.81
N GLY A 326 -4.39 -11.92 -17.71
CA GLY A 326 -4.66 -11.95 -19.14
C GLY A 326 -5.85 -11.09 -19.56
N ARG A 327 -6.81 -10.79 -18.66
CA ARG A 327 -7.89 -9.84 -18.90
C ARG A 327 -8.15 -9.01 -17.67
N GLY A 328 -8.29 -7.70 -17.82
CA GLY A 328 -8.46 -6.75 -16.71
C GLY A 328 -7.20 -6.55 -15.87
N LEU A 329 -6.48 -7.61 -15.58
CA LEU A 329 -5.16 -7.65 -14.98
C LEU A 329 -4.21 -8.38 -15.93
N LEU A 330 -3.14 -7.71 -16.35
CA LEU A 330 -2.08 -8.26 -17.18
C LEU A 330 -0.73 -8.14 -16.47
N THR A 331 0.14 -9.11 -16.69
CA THR A 331 1.49 -9.10 -16.12
C THR A 331 2.54 -9.06 -17.22
N PHE A 332 3.70 -8.46 -16.93
CA PHE A 332 4.85 -8.44 -17.83
C PHE A 332 6.15 -8.68 -17.06
N SER A 333 7.20 -9.11 -17.74
CA SER A 333 8.54 -9.33 -17.16
C SER A 333 9.63 -8.50 -17.83
N ASP A 334 9.37 -7.98 -19.03
CA ASP A 334 10.30 -7.21 -19.85
C ASP A 334 9.58 -6.14 -20.68
N LEU A 335 10.35 -5.37 -21.45
CA LEU A 335 9.84 -4.29 -22.30
C LEU A 335 8.86 -4.80 -23.37
N GLU A 336 9.16 -5.90 -24.03
CA GLU A 336 8.31 -6.46 -25.09
C GLU A 336 6.97 -6.96 -24.51
N GLY A 337 7.01 -7.62 -23.36
CA GLY A 337 5.81 -8.00 -22.62
C GLY A 337 4.96 -6.81 -22.18
N ALA A 338 5.61 -5.70 -21.76
CA ALA A 338 4.92 -4.47 -21.41
C ALA A 338 4.21 -3.83 -22.62
N VAL A 339 4.89 -3.76 -23.78
CA VAL A 339 4.30 -3.27 -25.04
C VAL A 339 3.11 -4.13 -25.45
N ALA A 340 3.28 -5.46 -25.43
CA ALA A 340 2.22 -6.40 -25.79
C ALA A 340 0.99 -6.27 -24.86
N ALA A 341 1.21 -6.13 -23.56
CA ALA A 341 0.13 -5.96 -22.59
C ALA A 341 -0.67 -4.67 -22.83
N LEU A 342 0.01 -3.52 -23.01
CA LEU A 342 -0.65 -2.24 -23.31
C LEU A 342 -1.43 -2.31 -24.64
N THR A 343 -0.82 -2.86 -25.69
CA THR A 343 -1.47 -3.03 -26.99
C THR A 343 -2.70 -3.95 -26.89
N GLY A 344 -2.59 -5.04 -26.14
CA GLY A 344 -3.68 -5.98 -25.91
C GLY A 344 -4.87 -5.32 -25.19
N VAL A 345 -4.61 -4.55 -24.13
CA VAL A 345 -5.67 -3.81 -23.43
C VAL A 345 -6.36 -2.81 -24.36
N GLU A 346 -5.60 -2.04 -25.14
CA GLU A 346 -6.18 -1.03 -26.05
C GLU A 346 -7.00 -1.65 -27.19
N SER A 347 -6.65 -2.85 -27.62
CA SER A 347 -7.40 -3.54 -28.68
C SER A 347 -8.83 -3.94 -28.29
N ASP A 348 -9.09 -4.10 -26.98
CA ASP A 348 -10.41 -4.46 -26.44
C ASP A 348 -10.62 -3.87 -25.03
N TYR A 349 -10.42 -2.55 -24.92
CA TYR A 349 -10.45 -1.84 -23.65
C TYR A 349 -11.75 -2.09 -22.84
N ALA A 350 -12.91 -2.12 -23.52
CA ALA A 350 -14.18 -2.29 -22.84
C ALA A 350 -14.28 -3.63 -22.09
N THR A 351 -13.82 -4.71 -22.70
CA THR A 351 -13.77 -6.04 -22.06
C THR A 351 -12.77 -6.06 -20.91
N HIS A 352 -11.59 -5.45 -21.07
CA HIS A 352 -10.60 -5.34 -20.01
C HIS A 352 -11.10 -4.51 -18.83
N ALA A 353 -11.77 -3.39 -19.06
CA ALA A 353 -12.35 -2.54 -18.01
C ALA A 353 -13.46 -3.28 -17.22
N ALA A 354 -14.37 -3.97 -17.92
CA ALA A 354 -15.41 -4.76 -17.31
C ALA A 354 -14.84 -5.91 -16.44
N THR A 355 -13.80 -6.59 -16.95
CA THR A 355 -13.13 -7.67 -16.23
C THR A 355 -12.35 -7.14 -15.03
N ALA A 356 -11.73 -5.97 -15.10
CA ALA A 356 -11.07 -5.33 -13.97
C ALA A 356 -12.03 -5.16 -12.78
N GLY A 357 -13.22 -4.60 -13.01
CA GLY A 357 -14.24 -4.47 -11.97
C GLY A 357 -14.77 -5.82 -11.44
N ALA A 358 -14.84 -6.84 -12.30
CA ALA A 358 -15.22 -8.19 -11.85
C ALA A 358 -14.16 -8.82 -10.95
N LEU A 359 -12.86 -8.69 -11.30
CA LEU A 359 -11.74 -9.14 -10.46
C LEU A 359 -11.74 -8.44 -9.10
N ALA A 360 -12.02 -7.13 -9.08
CA ALA A 360 -12.09 -6.40 -7.80
C ALA A 360 -13.17 -6.98 -6.88
N ARG A 361 -14.37 -7.22 -7.40
CA ARG A 361 -15.48 -7.80 -6.63
C ARG A 361 -15.20 -9.23 -6.16
N GLU A 362 -14.49 -10.02 -6.94
CA GLU A 362 -14.23 -11.41 -6.61
C GLU A 362 -13.08 -11.58 -5.62
N TYR A 363 -12.00 -10.83 -5.78
CA TYR A 363 -10.74 -11.05 -5.06
C TYR A 363 -10.44 -10.00 -3.99
N PHE A 364 -10.88 -8.75 -4.16
CA PHE A 364 -10.46 -7.62 -3.33
C PHE A 364 -11.57 -6.98 -2.50
N ASP A 365 -12.83 -7.39 -2.67
CA ASP A 365 -13.93 -6.90 -1.86
C ASP A 365 -13.61 -7.01 -0.37
N SER A 366 -13.66 -5.88 0.35
CA SER A 366 -13.32 -5.80 1.77
C SER A 366 -14.10 -6.79 2.62
N ASP A 367 -15.38 -7.00 2.31
CA ASP A 367 -16.24 -7.90 3.08
C ASP A 367 -15.72 -9.35 2.99
N ARG A 368 -15.25 -9.77 1.81
CA ARG A 368 -14.67 -11.11 1.59
C ARG A 368 -13.29 -11.27 2.22
N VAL A 369 -12.41 -10.29 1.96
CA VAL A 369 -11.01 -10.33 2.44
C VAL A 369 -10.97 -10.28 3.95
N LEU A 370 -11.70 -9.35 4.56
CA LEU A 370 -11.71 -9.17 6.02
C LEU A 370 -12.43 -10.30 6.75
N SER A 371 -13.53 -10.85 6.19
CA SER A 371 -14.15 -12.05 6.76
C SER A 371 -13.21 -13.26 6.75
N ARG A 372 -12.35 -13.40 5.70
CA ARG A 372 -11.32 -14.44 5.70
C ARG A 372 -10.27 -14.17 6.77
N LEU A 373 -9.85 -12.92 6.94
CA LEU A 373 -8.86 -12.52 7.94
C LEU A 373 -9.39 -12.78 9.37
N LEU A 374 -10.66 -12.49 9.65
CA LEU A 374 -11.31 -12.80 10.93
C LEU A 374 -11.26 -14.30 11.23
N ARG A 375 -11.59 -15.15 10.26
CA ARG A 375 -11.49 -16.61 10.42
C ARG A 375 -10.07 -17.09 10.75
N LEU A 376 -9.02 -16.44 10.22
CA LEU A 376 -7.62 -16.79 10.55
C LEU A 376 -7.29 -16.54 12.03
N VAL A 377 -7.97 -15.61 12.66
CA VAL A 377 -7.79 -15.28 14.08
C VAL A 377 -8.86 -15.88 14.98
N GLY A 378 -9.80 -16.66 14.41
CA GLY A 378 -10.85 -17.37 15.16
C GLY A 378 -11.98 -16.45 15.65
N LEU A 379 -12.33 -15.44 14.86
CA LEU A 379 -13.45 -14.52 15.05
C LEU A 379 -14.48 -14.66 13.93
#